data_f1a47bee845c9502a6b351e045460319
#
_entry.id   f1a47bee845c9502a6b351e045460319
#
_cell.length_a   1.000
_cell.length_b   1.000
_cell.length_c   1.000
_cell.angle_alpha   90.00
_cell.angle_beta   90.00
_cell.angle_gamma   90.00
#
_symmetry.space_group_name_H-M   'P 1'
#
loop_
_entity.id
_entity.type
_entity.pdbx_description
1 polymer ?
#
loop_
_entity_poly.entity_id
_entity_poly.type
_entity_poly.pdbx_seq_one_letter_code
_entity_poly.pdbx_strand_id
1 'polypeptide(L)'
;YRKWYGNNEYVINWFNNGQEIKNYPGSAVRNKDIIFKKALTWTGISSSSFGVRYCPNGYVFTISGKPLICDSDMNLKYILAFLCTKISYELLKILSPTMSFEVGYICKLPLLLEVNNSRLNSIVKLTDENISISKCEWDSFETSWDFQKHPLLTHKGNCTTIKQAFINWAAFAEKQFNQLKANEEELNRIFIEIYGLQDELTPEVEDKDVTIRKADRERDIK
;
A
#
# COMPACT_ATOMS: atom_id res chain seq x y z
N TYR A 1 -7.62 6.59 -1.31
CA TYR A 1 -7.02 5.91 -0.15
C TYR A 1 -6.61 4.50 -0.52
N ARG A 2 -5.35 4.15 -0.29
CA ARG A 2 -4.81 2.82 -0.58
C ARG A 2 -3.61 2.51 0.30
N LYS A 3 -3.54 1.28 0.81
CA LYS A 3 -2.41 0.71 1.56
C LYS A 3 -1.66 -0.32 0.70
N TRP A 4 -0.45 -0.66 1.09
CA TRP A 4 0.40 -1.74 0.62
C TRP A 4 0.96 -1.55 -0.78
N TYR A 5 0.14 -1.42 -1.84
CA TYR A 5 0.59 -1.26 -3.23
C TYR A 5 -0.47 -0.57 -4.11
N GLY A 6 -0.03 0.19 -5.14
CA GLY A 6 -0.88 0.80 -6.16
C GLY A 6 -0.82 2.33 -6.19
N ASN A 7 -1.77 2.95 -6.89
CA ASN A 7 -1.79 4.37 -7.26
C ASN A 7 -0.59 4.79 -8.13
N ASN A 8 -0.16 3.89 -9.03
CA ASN A 8 0.98 4.05 -9.94
C ASN A 8 0.46 4.20 -11.39
N GLU A 9 -0.47 5.12 -11.62
CA GLU A 9 -1.18 5.28 -12.90
C GLU A 9 -0.38 6.06 -13.93
N TYR A 10 0.55 6.92 -13.50
CA TYR A 10 1.24 7.86 -14.37
C TYR A 10 2.67 7.42 -14.64
N VAL A 11 3.14 7.72 -15.85
CA VAL A 11 4.55 7.62 -16.25
C VAL A 11 5.10 9.00 -16.54
N ILE A 12 6.41 9.13 -16.43
CA ILE A 12 7.10 10.36 -16.80
C ILE A 12 8.10 10.09 -17.93
N ASN A 13 8.35 11.08 -18.78
CA ASN A 13 9.39 11.01 -19.77
C ASN A 13 10.76 11.20 -19.10
N TRP A 14 11.46 10.09 -18.87
CA TRP A 14 12.82 10.12 -18.30
C TRP A 14 13.92 9.87 -19.34
N PHE A 15 13.59 10.04 -20.64
CA PHE A 15 14.56 9.90 -21.72
C PHE A 15 15.76 10.83 -21.48
N ASN A 16 16.97 10.37 -21.84
CA ASN A 16 18.23 11.08 -21.61
C ASN A 16 18.36 11.59 -20.15
N ASN A 17 18.08 10.74 -19.17
CA ASN A 17 18.17 11.09 -17.75
C ASN A 17 17.25 12.26 -17.37
N GLY A 18 16.04 12.33 -17.96
CA GLY A 18 15.05 13.36 -17.70
C GLY A 18 15.45 14.76 -18.17
N GLN A 19 16.21 14.84 -19.23
CA GLN A 19 16.74 16.13 -19.74
C GLN A 19 15.62 17.13 -20.06
N GLU A 20 14.55 16.68 -20.69
CA GLU A 20 13.40 17.53 -21.02
C GLU A 20 12.76 18.13 -19.77
N ILE A 21 12.52 17.29 -18.76
CA ILE A 21 11.96 17.74 -17.48
C ILE A 21 12.89 18.73 -16.79
N LYS A 22 14.21 18.42 -16.75
CA LYS A 22 15.20 19.27 -16.09
C LYS A 22 15.36 20.65 -16.74
N ASN A 23 15.14 20.73 -18.06
CA ASN A 23 15.24 21.96 -18.83
C ASN A 23 13.92 22.75 -18.90
N TYR A 24 12.82 22.16 -18.46
CA TYR A 24 11.52 22.84 -18.48
C TYR A 24 11.49 23.98 -17.45
N PRO A 25 11.12 25.22 -17.85
CA PRO A 25 11.03 26.36 -16.93
C PRO A 25 10.05 26.08 -15.77
N GLY A 26 10.51 26.27 -14.55
CA GLY A 26 9.72 26.01 -13.34
C GLY A 26 9.74 24.55 -12.84
N SER A 27 10.38 23.64 -13.58
CA SER A 27 10.62 22.27 -13.09
C SER A 27 11.75 22.26 -12.07
N ALA A 28 11.61 21.41 -11.05
CA ALA A 28 12.64 21.17 -10.05
C ALA A 28 12.75 19.68 -9.74
N VAL A 29 13.79 19.04 -10.25
CA VAL A 29 14.14 17.66 -9.90
C VAL A 29 14.98 17.67 -8.63
N ARG A 30 14.34 17.35 -7.50
CA ARG A 30 14.96 17.29 -6.17
C ARG A 30 15.35 15.86 -5.82
N ASN A 31 16.19 15.69 -4.80
CA ASN A 31 16.53 14.39 -4.20
C ASN A 31 16.93 13.34 -5.23
N LYS A 32 17.87 13.68 -6.11
CA LYS A 32 18.32 12.82 -7.23
C LYS A 32 18.83 11.46 -6.76
N ASP A 33 19.33 11.38 -5.53
CA ASP A 33 19.93 10.18 -4.95
C ASP A 33 18.89 9.09 -4.61
N ILE A 34 17.62 9.45 -4.55
CA ILE A 34 16.52 8.54 -4.21
C ILE A 34 15.67 8.14 -5.41
N ILE A 35 15.87 8.77 -6.56
CA ILE A 35 15.16 8.43 -7.80
C ILE A 35 15.47 6.98 -8.17
N PHE A 36 14.43 6.23 -8.54
CA PHE A 36 14.45 4.80 -8.90
C PHE A 36 14.79 3.82 -7.79
N LYS A 37 15.07 4.28 -6.57
CA LYS A 37 15.23 3.38 -5.42
C LYS A 37 13.86 2.93 -4.88
N LYS A 38 13.83 1.71 -4.35
CA LYS A 38 12.65 1.25 -3.60
C LYS A 38 12.38 2.15 -2.40
N ALA A 39 11.10 2.38 -2.14
CA ALA A 39 10.67 3.29 -1.09
C ALA A 39 9.27 2.94 -0.58
N LEU A 40 8.90 3.50 0.54
CA LEU A 40 7.50 3.67 0.92
C LEU A 40 7.02 5.03 0.44
N THR A 41 5.75 5.13 0.06
CA THR A 41 5.16 6.41 -0.32
C THR A 41 3.75 6.55 0.23
N TRP A 42 3.35 7.78 0.48
CA TRP A 42 1.99 8.13 0.89
C TRP A 42 1.53 9.43 0.23
N THR A 43 0.23 9.63 0.23
CA THR A 43 -0.37 10.87 -0.27
C THR A 43 -0.32 11.93 0.84
N GLY A 44 0.33 13.06 0.57
CA GLY A 44 0.55 14.11 1.57
C GLY A 44 -0.72 14.80 2.05
N ILE A 45 -1.78 14.85 1.21
CA ILE A 45 -3.08 15.42 1.55
C ILE A 45 -4.16 14.40 1.20
N SER A 46 -5.00 14.04 2.17
CA SER A 46 -6.09 13.08 1.96
C SER A 46 -7.28 13.46 2.84
N SER A 47 -8.47 13.45 2.27
CA SER A 47 -9.74 13.54 2.99
C SER A 47 -10.19 12.21 3.61
N SER A 48 -9.43 11.16 3.36
CA SER A 48 -9.63 9.80 3.87
C SER A 48 -8.55 9.42 4.88
N SER A 49 -8.48 8.16 5.23
CA SER A 49 -7.48 7.62 6.15
C SER A 49 -6.04 7.71 5.59
N PHE A 50 -5.07 7.60 6.47
CA PHE A 50 -3.66 7.49 6.12
C PHE A 50 -3.36 6.11 5.54
N GLY A 51 -2.68 6.06 4.40
CA GLY A 51 -2.28 4.81 3.76
C GLY A 51 -0.91 4.91 3.11
N VAL A 52 -0.06 3.94 3.43
CA VAL A 52 1.31 3.85 2.92
C VAL A 52 1.41 2.68 1.94
N ARG A 53 2.16 2.89 0.86
CA ARG A 53 2.35 1.94 -0.22
C ARG A 53 3.83 1.64 -0.42
N TYR A 54 4.15 0.42 -0.74
CA TYR A 54 5.46 -0.01 -1.19
C TYR A 54 5.65 0.34 -2.67
N CYS A 55 6.75 0.99 -2.97
CA CYS A 55 7.21 1.26 -4.35
C CYS A 55 8.49 0.47 -4.59
N PRO A 56 8.51 -0.47 -5.54
CA PRO A 56 9.75 -1.15 -5.94
C PRO A 56 10.71 -0.18 -6.64
N ASN A 57 11.87 -0.68 -7.08
CA ASN A 57 12.80 0.10 -7.87
C ASN A 57 12.14 0.56 -9.20
N GLY A 58 12.58 1.72 -9.72
CA GLY A 58 12.13 2.23 -11.01
C GLY A 58 11.11 3.36 -10.95
N TYR A 59 10.74 3.82 -9.75
CA TYR A 59 9.77 4.90 -9.57
C TYR A 59 10.42 6.25 -9.32
N VAL A 60 9.71 7.32 -9.70
CA VAL A 60 10.05 8.71 -9.39
C VAL A 60 8.94 9.29 -8.51
N PHE A 61 9.32 10.07 -7.53
CA PHE A 61 8.40 10.63 -6.54
C PHE A 61 8.13 12.10 -6.80
N THR A 62 6.90 12.54 -6.58
CA THR A 62 6.47 13.93 -6.66
C THR A 62 6.40 14.58 -5.28
N ILE A 63 6.15 15.89 -5.22
CA ILE A 63 5.93 16.61 -3.95
C ILE A 63 4.72 16.04 -3.19
N SER A 64 3.70 15.58 -3.91
CA SER A 64 2.48 15.01 -3.31
C SER A 64 2.63 13.55 -2.89
N GLY A 65 3.55 12.81 -3.51
CA GLY A 65 3.89 11.42 -3.19
C GLY A 65 5.23 11.38 -2.45
N LYS A 66 5.18 11.53 -1.15
CA LYS A 66 6.38 11.64 -0.29
C LYS A 66 7.06 10.29 -0.12
N PRO A 67 8.37 10.15 -0.41
CA PRO A 67 9.09 8.89 -0.24
C PRO A 67 9.75 8.77 1.13
N LEU A 68 9.79 7.55 1.66
CA LEU A 68 10.63 7.11 2.76
C LEU A 68 11.52 5.99 2.27
N ILE A 69 12.82 6.12 2.45
CA ILE A 69 13.83 5.15 2.03
C ILE A 69 14.52 4.57 3.25
N CYS A 70 14.84 3.29 3.17
CA CYS A 70 15.63 2.58 4.15
C CYS A 70 16.59 1.63 3.44
N ASP A 71 17.83 1.52 3.92
CA ASP A 71 18.84 0.65 3.33
C ASP A 71 18.52 -0.85 3.53
N SER A 72 17.86 -1.18 4.64
CA SER A 72 17.38 -2.53 4.92
C SER A 72 15.98 -2.76 4.41
N ASP A 73 15.78 -3.73 3.53
CA ASP A 73 14.47 -4.15 3.03
C ASP A 73 13.56 -4.66 4.15
N MET A 74 14.14 -5.39 5.10
CA MET A 74 13.42 -5.89 6.27
C MET A 74 12.89 -4.75 7.13
N ASN A 75 13.73 -3.74 7.41
CA ASN A 75 13.31 -2.55 8.15
C ASN A 75 12.28 -1.73 7.36
N LEU A 76 12.44 -1.60 6.05
CA LEU A 76 11.47 -0.91 5.20
C LEU A 76 10.09 -1.54 5.32
N LYS A 77 10.00 -2.87 5.26
CA LYS A 77 8.75 -3.62 5.41
C LYS A 77 8.18 -3.54 6.84
N TYR A 78 9.03 -3.55 7.84
CA TYR A 78 8.61 -3.34 9.23
C TYR A 78 7.99 -1.94 9.42
N ILE A 79 8.65 -0.90 8.88
CA ILE A 79 8.13 0.47 8.90
C ILE A 79 6.79 0.55 8.14
N LEU A 80 6.68 -0.09 6.98
CA LEU A 80 5.42 -0.16 6.23
C LEU A 80 4.30 -0.78 7.06
N ALA A 81 4.57 -1.92 7.70
CA ALA A 81 3.62 -2.60 8.56
C ALA A 81 3.13 -1.66 9.67
N PHE A 82 4.05 -1.04 10.40
CA PHE A 82 3.72 -0.09 11.47
C PHE A 82 2.87 1.08 10.96
N LEU A 83 3.27 1.71 9.85
CA LEU A 83 2.56 2.87 9.29
C LEU A 83 1.16 2.52 8.75
N CYS A 84 0.87 1.24 8.48
CA CYS A 84 -0.45 0.78 8.07
C CYS A 84 -1.34 0.30 9.23
N THR A 85 -0.85 0.34 10.49
CA THR A 85 -1.62 -0.05 11.68
C THR A 85 -2.53 1.05 12.21
N LYS A 86 -3.51 0.66 13.03
CA LYS A 86 -4.35 1.58 13.80
C LYS A 86 -3.53 2.50 14.71
N ILE A 87 -2.46 1.99 15.33
CA ILE A 87 -1.63 2.78 16.25
C ILE A 87 -1.07 4.02 15.55
N SER A 88 -0.44 3.83 14.39
CA SER A 88 0.12 4.96 13.65
C SER A 88 -0.96 5.96 13.24
N TYR A 89 -2.14 5.49 12.85
CA TYR A 89 -3.26 6.35 12.47
C TYR A 89 -3.82 7.14 13.65
N GLU A 90 -4.03 6.49 14.82
CA GLU A 90 -4.49 7.18 16.02
C GLU A 90 -3.48 8.23 16.50
N LEU A 91 -2.19 7.91 16.50
CA LEU A 91 -1.14 8.89 16.83
C LEU A 91 -1.09 10.05 15.82
N LEU A 92 -1.29 9.78 14.54
CA LEU A 92 -1.32 10.84 13.53
C LEU A 92 -2.52 11.77 13.68
N LYS A 93 -3.68 11.29 14.10
CA LYS A 93 -4.84 12.16 14.42
C LYS A 93 -4.52 13.16 15.53
N ILE A 94 -3.68 12.77 16.49
CA ILE A 94 -3.23 13.67 17.56
C ILE A 94 -2.18 14.66 17.04
N LEU A 95 -1.19 14.18 16.28
CA LEU A 95 -0.07 14.99 15.80
C LEU A 95 -0.46 15.95 14.67
N SER A 96 -1.41 15.56 13.84
CA SER A 96 -1.91 16.34 12.70
C SER A 96 -3.44 16.17 12.58
N PRO A 97 -4.22 16.98 13.31
CA PRO A 97 -5.68 16.91 13.24
C PRO A 97 -6.25 17.45 11.92
N THR A 98 -5.41 17.63 10.92
CA THR A 98 -5.77 18.09 9.57
C THR A 98 -5.70 16.94 8.56
N MET A 99 -6.11 17.20 7.32
CA MET A 99 -5.99 16.25 6.21
C MET A 99 -4.55 16.15 5.64
N SER A 100 -3.55 16.73 6.31
CA SER A 100 -2.18 16.79 5.80
C SER A 100 -1.27 15.81 6.54
N PHE A 101 -0.68 14.89 5.79
CA PHE A 101 0.29 13.89 6.30
C PHE A 101 1.71 14.31 5.91
N GLU A 102 2.22 15.35 6.57
CA GLU A 102 3.56 15.87 6.29
C GLU A 102 4.66 14.98 6.89
N VAL A 103 5.84 14.97 6.24
CA VAL A 103 7.01 14.19 6.67
C VAL A 103 7.35 14.47 8.15
N GLY A 104 7.25 15.73 8.58
CA GLY A 104 7.55 16.11 9.96
C GLY A 104 6.64 15.45 11.01
N TYR A 105 5.40 15.11 10.68
CA TYR A 105 4.52 14.35 11.59
C TYR A 105 4.85 12.86 11.57
N ILE A 106 5.12 12.29 10.39
CA ILE A 106 5.51 10.88 10.26
C ILE A 106 6.80 10.60 11.04
N CYS A 107 7.78 11.49 10.97
CA CYS A 107 9.04 11.35 11.70
C CYS A 107 8.90 11.47 13.24
N LYS A 108 7.76 11.94 13.75
CA LYS A 108 7.48 12.00 15.19
C LYS A 108 6.82 10.75 15.74
N LEU A 109 6.40 9.83 14.87
CA LEU A 109 5.80 8.58 15.31
C LEU A 109 6.86 7.75 16.08
N PRO A 110 6.50 7.22 17.26
CA PRO A 110 7.44 6.48 18.11
C PRO A 110 7.66 5.06 17.58
N LEU A 111 8.50 4.90 16.56
CA LEU A 111 8.81 3.59 16.00
C LEU A 111 9.76 2.80 16.92
N LEU A 112 9.30 1.67 17.43
CA LEU A 112 10.10 0.74 18.23
C LEU A 112 10.78 -0.27 17.31
N LEU A 113 12.12 -0.20 17.21
CA LEU A 113 12.92 -1.09 16.34
C LEU A 113 13.46 -2.31 17.07
N GLU A 114 13.45 -2.32 18.40
CA GLU A 114 13.94 -3.44 19.22
C GLU A 114 12.86 -4.53 19.34
N VAL A 115 12.71 -5.29 18.27
CA VAL A 115 11.79 -6.44 18.21
C VAL A 115 12.62 -7.71 18.02
N ASN A 116 12.27 -8.79 18.70
CA ASN A 116 12.98 -10.05 18.51
C ASN A 116 12.83 -10.58 17.06
N ASN A 117 13.83 -11.32 16.59
CA ASN A 117 13.91 -11.77 15.20
C ASN A 117 12.70 -12.61 14.75
N SER A 118 12.11 -13.41 15.64
CA SER A 118 10.93 -14.22 15.29
C SER A 118 9.73 -13.34 14.97
N ARG A 119 9.46 -12.34 15.82
CA ARG A 119 8.36 -11.39 15.63
C ARG A 119 8.59 -10.51 14.40
N LEU A 120 9.82 -10.03 14.19
CA LEU A 120 10.20 -9.27 13.01
C LEU A 120 9.94 -10.08 11.72
N ASN A 121 10.37 -11.35 11.67
CA ASN A 121 10.13 -12.22 10.52
C ASN A 121 8.64 -12.45 10.26
N SER A 122 7.82 -12.59 11.31
CA SER A 122 6.37 -12.73 11.17
C SER A 122 5.74 -11.46 10.57
N ILE A 123 6.12 -10.28 11.06
CA ILE A 123 5.66 -8.98 10.55
C ILE A 123 6.04 -8.82 9.08
N VAL A 124 7.29 -9.09 8.72
CA VAL A 124 7.78 -8.99 7.34
C VAL A 124 7.04 -9.94 6.41
N LYS A 125 6.78 -11.17 6.85
CA LYS A 125 6.02 -12.16 6.07
C LYS A 125 4.60 -11.68 5.78
N LEU A 126 3.86 -11.20 6.79
CA LEU A 126 2.52 -10.64 6.63
C LEU A 126 2.53 -9.42 5.69
N THR A 127 3.56 -8.57 5.81
CA THR A 127 3.73 -7.40 4.97
C THR A 127 3.95 -7.78 3.51
N ASP A 128 4.80 -8.77 3.23
CA ASP A 128 5.04 -9.28 1.88
C ASP A 128 3.78 -9.87 1.26
N GLU A 129 3.01 -10.61 2.03
CA GLU A 129 1.72 -11.14 1.59
C GLU A 129 0.73 -10.01 1.26
N ASN A 130 0.63 -9.00 2.11
CA ASN A 130 -0.24 -7.84 1.89
C ASN A 130 0.15 -7.04 0.64
N ILE A 131 1.45 -6.82 0.42
CA ILE A 131 1.97 -6.20 -0.81
C ILE A 131 1.58 -7.03 -2.03
N SER A 132 1.78 -8.35 -1.97
CA SER A 132 1.48 -9.28 -3.06
C SER A 132 0.00 -9.31 -3.40
N ILE A 133 -0.88 -9.41 -2.40
CA ILE A 133 -2.33 -9.36 -2.57
C ILE A 133 -2.76 -8.04 -3.20
N SER A 134 -2.26 -6.91 -2.68
CA SER A 134 -2.62 -5.58 -3.17
C SER A 134 -2.08 -5.32 -4.57
N LYS A 135 -0.90 -5.86 -4.92
CA LYS A 135 -0.34 -5.80 -6.28
C LYS A 135 -1.16 -6.64 -7.23
N CYS A 136 -1.52 -7.86 -6.86
CA CYS A 136 -2.36 -8.74 -7.68
C CYS A 136 -3.70 -8.10 -8.02
N GLU A 137 -4.35 -7.46 -7.05
CA GLU A 137 -5.60 -6.73 -7.31
C GLU A 137 -5.37 -5.49 -8.17
N TRP A 138 -4.33 -4.69 -7.91
CA TRP A 138 -4.01 -3.50 -8.70
C TRP A 138 -3.74 -3.85 -10.16
N ASP A 139 -2.95 -4.87 -10.43
CA ASP A 139 -2.57 -5.30 -11.77
C ASP A 139 -3.69 -6.04 -12.52
N SER A 140 -4.81 -6.29 -11.86
CA SER A 140 -6.00 -6.85 -12.49
C SER A 140 -6.85 -5.80 -13.24
N PHE A 141 -6.50 -4.53 -13.14
CA PHE A 141 -7.21 -3.42 -13.80
C PHE A 141 -6.32 -2.68 -14.81
N GLU A 142 -6.93 -2.18 -15.88
CA GLU A 142 -6.25 -1.46 -16.98
C GLU A 142 -5.56 -0.15 -16.55
N THR A 143 -5.79 0.31 -15.34
CA THR A 143 -5.06 1.44 -14.72
C THR A 143 -3.64 1.08 -14.32
N SER A 144 -3.32 -0.22 -14.23
CA SER A 144 -1.96 -0.70 -13.99
C SER A 144 -1.17 -0.85 -15.27
N TRP A 145 0.08 -0.42 -15.26
CA TRP A 145 1.03 -0.67 -16.34
C TRP A 145 1.46 -2.15 -16.47
N ASP A 146 1.25 -2.93 -15.40
CA ASP A 146 1.50 -4.38 -15.38
C ASP A 146 0.25 -5.19 -15.75
N PHE A 147 -0.86 -4.54 -16.13
CA PHE A 147 -2.08 -5.23 -16.58
C PHE A 147 -1.81 -6.07 -17.81
N GLN A 148 -2.21 -7.32 -17.76
CA GLN A 148 -2.04 -8.25 -18.87
C GLN A 148 -3.36 -8.84 -19.37
N LYS A 149 -4.31 -9.06 -18.45
CA LYS A 149 -5.52 -9.78 -18.77
C LYS A 149 -6.62 -9.52 -17.75
N HIS A 150 -7.82 -9.30 -18.25
CA HIS A 150 -8.99 -9.07 -17.39
C HIS A 150 -9.26 -10.29 -16.48
N PRO A 151 -9.62 -10.08 -15.20
CA PRO A 151 -9.82 -11.17 -14.23
C PRO A 151 -10.82 -12.23 -14.65
N LEU A 152 -11.90 -11.85 -15.34
CA LEU A 152 -12.84 -12.81 -15.91
C LEU A 152 -12.16 -13.85 -16.80
N LEU A 153 -11.17 -13.43 -17.58
CA LEU A 153 -10.42 -14.32 -18.47
C LEU A 153 -9.36 -15.11 -17.71
N THR A 154 -8.79 -14.53 -16.66
CA THR A 154 -7.79 -15.19 -15.82
C THR A 154 -8.41 -16.33 -15.01
N HIS A 155 -9.61 -16.09 -14.45
CA HIS A 155 -10.28 -17.01 -13.54
C HIS A 155 -11.37 -17.85 -14.22
N LYS A 156 -11.54 -17.77 -15.55
CA LYS A 156 -12.57 -18.53 -16.25
C LYS A 156 -12.39 -20.04 -16.13
N GLY A 157 -11.15 -20.53 -15.99
CA GLY A 157 -10.87 -21.98 -16.04
C GLY A 157 -11.41 -22.60 -17.34
N ASN A 158 -12.11 -23.71 -17.21
CA ASN A 158 -12.77 -24.41 -18.33
C ASN A 158 -14.24 -24.00 -18.54
N CYS A 159 -14.73 -22.96 -17.84
CA CYS A 159 -16.11 -22.57 -17.98
C CYS A 159 -16.38 -21.88 -19.33
N THR A 160 -17.60 -22.08 -19.84
CA THR A 160 -18.05 -21.57 -21.15
C THR A 160 -18.95 -20.33 -21.03
N THR A 161 -19.32 -19.93 -19.81
CA THR A 161 -20.21 -18.79 -19.58
C THR A 161 -19.53 -17.70 -18.79
N ILE A 162 -19.86 -16.43 -19.09
CA ILE A 162 -19.40 -15.26 -18.34
C ILE A 162 -19.86 -15.34 -16.88
N LYS A 163 -21.09 -15.81 -16.64
CA LYS A 163 -21.62 -15.98 -15.29
C LYS A 163 -20.72 -16.87 -14.42
N GLN A 164 -20.29 -18.01 -14.93
CA GLN A 164 -19.42 -18.91 -14.17
C GLN A 164 -18.02 -18.33 -13.99
N ALA A 165 -17.47 -17.67 -15.02
CA ALA A 165 -16.19 -16.95 -14.91
C ALA A 165 -16.23 -15.87 -13.82
N PHE A 166 -17.34 -15.14 -13.73
CA PHE A 166 -17.54 -14.15 -12.67
C PHE A 166 -17.61 -14.79 -11.28
N ILE A 167 -18.35 -15.88 -11.11
CA ILE A 167 -18.43 -16.61 -9.84
C ILE A 167 -17.03 -17.04 -9.38
N ASN A 168 -16.23 -17.59 -10.28
CA ASN A 168 -14.87 -18.01 -9.97
C ASN A 168 -13.97 -16.83 -9.55
N TRP A 169 -14.05 -15.71 -10.29
CA TRP A 169 -13.32 -14.51 -9.95
C TRP A 169 -13.80 -13.90 -8.63
N ALA A 170 -15.11 -13.83 -8.39
CA ALA A 170 -15.68 -13.29 -7.16
C ALA A 170 -15.20 -14.08 -5.93
N ALA A 171 -15.19 -15.42 -6.02
CA ALA A 171 -14.66 -16.28 -4.96
C ALA A 171 -13.16 -16.03 -4.71
N PHE A 172 -12.37 -15.84 -5.76
CA PHE A 172 -10.95 -15.49 -5.64
C PHE A 172 -10.76 -14.12 -4.97
N ALA A 173 -11.47 -13.08 -5.46
CA ALA A 173 -11.38 -11.72 -4.92
C ALA A 173 -11.81 -11.65 -3.45
N GLU A 174 -12.87 -12.36 -3.08
CA GLU A 174 -13.32 -12.45 -1.69
C GLU A 174 -12.30 -13.15 -0.79
N LYS A 175 -11.69 -14.22 -1.27
CA LYS A 175 -10.59 -14.89 -0.55
C LYS A 175 -9.41 -13.94 -0.30
N GLN A 176 -8.99 -13.17 -1.31
CA GLN A 176 -7.92 -12.19 -1.18
C GLN A 176 -8.29 -11.08 -0.21
N PHE A 177 -9.51 -10.58 -0.29
CA PHE A 177 -10.01 -9.55 0.62
C PHE A 177 -9.98 -10.02 2.08
N ASN A 178 -10.51 -11.22 2.36
CA ASN A 178 -10.54 -11.77 3.70
C ASN A 178 -9.13 -12.08 4.22
N GLN A 179 -8.22 -12.54 3.36
CA GLN A 179 -6.83 -12.77 3.73
C GLN A 179 -6.12 -11.46 4.09
N LEU A 180 -6.28 -10.41 3.26
CA LEU A 180 -5.69 -9.09 3.55
C LEU A 180 -6.22 -8.53 4.88
N LYS A 181 -7.53 -8.62 5.09
CA LYS A 181 -8.16 -8.20 6.34
C LYS A 181 -7.58 -8.93 7.54
N ALA A 182 -7.52 -10.26 7.48
CA ALA A 182 -6.95 -11.07 8.57
C ALA A 182 -5.47 -10.73 8.85
N ASN A 183 -4.69 -10.50 7.81
CA ASN A 183 -3.29 -10.09 7.95
C ASN A 183 -3.17 -8.70 8.59
N GLU A 184 -4.03 -7.74 8.23
CA GLU A 184 -4.06 -6.41 8.84
C GLU A 184 -4.47 -6.46 10.31
N GLU A 185 -5.45 -7.31 10.66
CA GLU A 185 -5.88 -7.54 12.04
C GLU A 185 -4.75 -8.18 12.86
N GLU A 186 -4.03 -9.15 12.29
CA GLU A 186 -2.87 -9.77 12.96
C GLU A 186 -1.72 -8.77 13.14
N LEU A 187 -1.43 -7.92 12.16
CA LEU A 187 -0.45 -6.85 12.32
C LEU A 187 -0.88 -5.85 13.40
N ASN A 188 -2.15 -5.45 13.44
CA ASN A 188 -2.68 -4.61 14.52
C ASN A 188 -2.47 -5.28 15.88
N ARG A 189 -2.82 -6.57 16.02
CA ARG A 189 -2.64 -7.33 17.27
C ARG A 189 -1.19 -7.32 17.72
N ILE A 190 -0.26 -7.63 16.80
CA ILE A 190 1.17 -7.68 17.11
C ILE A 190 1.68 -6.29 17.58
N PHE A 191 1.33 -5.22 16.88
CA PHE A 191 1.79 -3.90 17.25
C PHE A 191 1.10 -3.37 18.51
N ILE A 192 -0.20 -3.65 18.73
CA ILE A 192 -0.90 -3.33 19.99
C ILE A 192 -0.19 -3.99 21.18
N GLU A 193 0.24 -5.24 21.05
CA GLU A 193 1.05 -5.92 22.08
C GLU A 193 2.42 -5.29 22.28
N ILE A 194 3.13 -4.91 21.19
CA ILE A 194 4.45 -4.27 21.27
C ILE A 194 4.37 -2.94 22.03
N TYR A 195 3.29 -2.19 21.83
CA TYR A 195 3.10 -0.87 22.45
C TYR A 195 2.36 -0.94 23.80
N GLY A 196 1.86 -2.10 24.21
CA GLY A 196 1.15 -2.27 25.49
C GLY A 196 -0.21 -1.56 25.51
N LEU A 197 -0.91 -1.52 24.38
CA LEU A 197 -2.17 -0.77 24.20
C LEU A 197 -3.41 -1.68 24.12
N GLN A 198 -3.36 -2.88 24.71
CA GLN A 198 -4.45 -3.86 24.63
C GLN A 198 -5.75 -3.41 25.30
N ASP A 199 -5.63 -2.53 26.29
CA ASP A 199 -6.79 -1.97 27.00
C ASP A 199 -7.41 -0.76 26.27
N GLU A 200 -6.72 -0.21 25.24
CA GLU A 200 -7.14 1.01 24.55
C GLU A 200 -7.55 0.75 23.10
N LEU A 201 -6.93 -0.22 22.43
CA LEU A 201 -7.13 -0.50 21.01
C LEU A 201 -7.46 -1.96 20.75
N THR A 202 -8.30 -2.16 19.76
CA THR A 202 -8.68 -3.50 19.27
C THR A 202 -8.11 -3.74 17.87
N PRO A 203 -7.76 -4.99 17.52
CA PRO A 203 -7.10 -5.29 16.25
C PRO A 203 -8.04 -5.28 15.02
N GLU A 204 -9.35 -5.35 15.20
CA GLU A 204 -10.35 -5.51 14.15
C GLU A 204 -10.24 -4.44 13.07
N VAL A 205 -10.40 -4.82 11.81
CA VAL A 205 -10.41 -3.94 10.65
C VAL A 205 -11.81 -3.95 10.02
N GLU A 206 -12.40 -2.78 9.83
CA GLU A 206 -13.67 -2.68 9.11
C GLU A 206 -13.48 -2.94 7.62
N ASP A 207 -14.48 -3.54 6.95
CA ASP A 207 -14.41 -3.84 5.51
C ASP A 207 -14.12 -2.61 4.65
N LYS A 208 -14.60 -1.43 5.06
CA LYS A 208 -14.35 -0.16 4.37
C LYS A 208 -12.87 0.29 4.41
N ASP A 209 -12.09 -0.22 5.37
CA ASP A 209 -10.68 0.14 5.58
C ASP A 209 -9.72 -0.82 4.87
N VAL A 210 -10.23 -1.95 4.35
CA VAL A 210 -9.50 -2.86 3.48
C VAL A 210 -9.43 -2.25 2.08
N THR A 211 -8.23 -2.06 1.55
CA THR A 211 -8.02 -1.22 0.37
C THR A 211 -7.98 -1.96 -0.97
N ILE A 212 -8.30 -3.25 -1.00
CA ILE A 212 -8.59 -4.00 -2.23
C ILE A 212 -10.10 -4.17 -2.40
N ARG A 213 -10.54 -4.48 -3.62
CA ARG A 213 -11.97 -4.59 -3.96
C ARG A 213 -12.42 -6.05 -4.00
N LYS A 214 -13.62 -6.29 -3.49
CA LYS A 214 -14.39 -7.48 -3.86
C LYS A 214 -14.92 -7.32 -5.28
N ALA A 215 -15.11 -8.40 -6.01
CA ALA A 215 -15.77 -8.33 -7.32
C ALA A 215 -17.24 -7.93 -7.16
N ASP A 216 -17.70 -7.04 -8.02
CA ASP A 216 -19.07 -6.53 -8.05
C ASP A 216 -19.62 -6.63 -9.47
N ARG A 217 -20.76 -7.32 -9.64
CA ARG A 217 -21.32 -7.60 -10.95
C ARG A 217 -21.77 -6.33 -11.70
N GLU A 218 -22.37 -5.39 -10.99
CA GLU A 218 -22.92 -4.18 -11.62
C GLU A 218 -21.82 -3.19 -12.02
N ARG A 219 -20.74 -3.16 -11.23
CA ARG A 219 -19.57 -2.33 -11.51
C ARG A 219 -18.67 -2.94 -12.58
N ASP A 220 -18.39 -4.24 -12.49
CA ASP A 220 -17.29 -4.90 -13.20
C ASP A 220 -17.74 -5.62 -14.49
N ILE A 221 -19.06 -5.78 -14.71
CA ILE A 221 -19.64 -6.35 -15.93
C ILE A 221 -20.74 -5.39 -16.43
N LYS A 222 -20.35 -4.50 -17.32
CA LYS A 222 -21.25 -3.60 -18.04
C LYS A 222 -21.49 -4.11 -19.46
#